data_98cc66fb8d41cb9425a049f324eb825d
#
_entry.id   98cc66fb8d41cb9425a049f324eb825d
#
_cell.length_a   1.000
_cell.length_b   1.000
_cell.length_c   1.000
_cell.angle_alpha   90.00
_cell.angle_beta   90.00
_cell.angle_gamma   90.00
#
_symmetry.space_group_name_H-M   'P 1'
#
loop_
_entity.id
_entity.type
_entity.pdbx_description
1 polymer ?
#
loop_
_entity_poly.entity_id
_entity_poly.type
_entity_poly.pdbx_seq_one_letter_code
_entity_poly.pdbx_strand_id
1 'polypeptide(L)' 'MLSPRFLRMQAEKCLRSALAVTDLHIAADLKRMARDLESWANDAELEIQRARRRPLLASSTLH' A
#
# COMPACT_ATOMS: atom_id res chain seq x y z
N MET A 1 -3.65 6.40 10.14
CA MET A 1 -3.36 5.27 9.26
C MET A 1 -3.66 5.61 7.81
N LEU A 2 -2.74 5.34 6.90
CA LEU A 2 -2.97 5.61 5.50
C LEU A 2 -3.88 4.56 4.88
N SER A 3 -4.82 4.99 4.06
CA SER A 3 -5.71 4.05 3.41
C SER A 3 -5.00 3.35 2.24
N PRO A 4 -5.38 2.10 1.91
CA PRO A 4 -4.82 1.43 0.75
C PRO A 4 -5.02 2.20 -0.54
N ARG A 5 -6.17 2.86 -0.68
CA ARG A 5 -6.46 3.67 -1.85
C ARG A 5 -5.47 4.81 -2.00
N PHE A 6 -5.15 5.50 -0.90
CA PHE A 6 -4.17 6.58 -0.91
C PHE A 6 -2.80 6.07 -1.33
N LEU A 7 -2.38 4.95 -0.77
CA LEU A 7 -1.08 4.37 -1.08
C LEU A 7 -0.98 3.97 -2.55
N ARG A 8 -2.05 3.41 -3.12
CA ARG A 8 -2.08 3.07 -4.54
C ARG A 8 -2.03 4.30 -5.43
N MET A 9 -2.72 5.37 -5.03
CA MET A 9 -2.65 6.63 -5.76
C MET A 9 -1.23 7.17 -5.79
N GLN A 10 -0.53 7.12 -4.66
CA GLN A 10 0.85 7.56 -4.60
C GLN A 10 1.76 6.69 -5.45
N ALA A 11 1.52 5.38 -5.46
CA ALA A 11 2.28 4.47 -6.30
C ALA A 11 2.11 4.80 -7.78
N GLU A 12 0.88 5.08 -8.22
CA GLU A 12 0.63 5.49 -9.60
C GLU A 12 1.37 6.77 -9.95
N LYS A 13 1.35 7.75 -9.06
CA LYS A 13 2.06 9.00 -9.30
C LYS A 13 3.55 8.76 -9.45
N CYS A 14 4.11 7.89 -8.62
CA CYS A 14 5.53 7.55 -8.71
C CYS A 14 5.85 6.89 -10.04
N LEU A 15 5.00 5.97 -10.50
CA LEU A 15 5.21 5.31 -11.79
C LEU A 15 5.12 6.28 -12.95
N ARG A 16 4.16 7.18 -12.94
CA ARG A 16 4.04 8.20 -13.97
C ARG A 16 5.27 9.09 -14.01
N SER A 17 5.75 9.49 -12.84
CA SER A 17 6.96 10.30 -12.75
C SER A 17 8.16 9.53 -13.28
N ALA A 18 8.25 8.24 -12.99
CA ALA A 18 9.34 7.41 -13.48
C ALA A 18 9.36 7.34 -15.01
N LEU A 19 8.18 7.27 -15.63
CA LEU A 19 8.08 7.22 -17.09
C LEU A 19 8.46 8.56 -17.74
N ALA A 20 8.26 9.66 -17.04
CA ALA A 20 8.57 10.99 -17.57
C ALA A 20 10.01 11.41 -17.36
N VAL A 21 10.75 10.73 -16.49
CA VAL A 21 12.12 11.09 -16.14
C VAL A 21 13.11 10.44 -17.10
N THR A 22 14.08 11.20 -17.57
CA THR A 22 15.13 10.68 -18.47
C THR A 22 16.30 10.07 -17.70
N ASP A 23 16.48 10.43 -16.44
CA ASP A 23 17.55 9.89 -15.61
C ASP A 23 17.16 8.51 -15.10
N LEU A 24 17.96 7.51 -15.47
CA LEU A 24 17.68 6.12 -15.13
C LEU A 24 17.73 5.85 -13.62
N HIS A 25 18.60 6.54 -12.91
CA HIS A 25 18.70 6.35 -11.46
C HIS A 25 17.46 6.87 -10.75
N ILE A 26 17.01 8.03 -11.16
CA ILE A 26 15.80 8.62 -10.58
C ILE A 26 14.58 7.75 -10.92
N ALA A 27 14.50 7.29 -12.16
CA ALA A 27 13.42 6.43 -12.58
C ALA A 27 13.38 5.13 -11.78
N ALA A 28 14.53 4.52 -11.53
CA ALA A 28 14.63 3.31 -10.73
C ALA A 28 14.18 3.55 -9.30
N ASP A 29 14.56 4.67 -8.71
CA ASP A 29 14.16 5.01 -7.36
C ASP A 29 12.65 5.21 -7.27
N LEU A 30 12.06 5.89 -8.25
CA LEU A 30 10.62 6.11 -8.29
C LEU A 30 9.87 4.80 -8.43
N LYS A 31 10.37 3.87 -9.25
CA LYS A 31 9.76 2.55 -9.39
C LYS A 31 9.82 1.76 -8.08
N ARG A 32 10.94 1.87 -7.38
CA ARG A 32 11.09 1.21 -6.08
C ARG A 32 10.08 1.76 -5.08
N MET A 33 9.94 3.09 -5.04
CA MET A 33 8.95 3.73 -4.17
C MET A 33 7.55 3.26 -4.49
N ALA A 34 7.22 3.13 -5.78
CA ALA A 34 5.90 2.65 -6.19
C ALA A 34 5.65 1.23 -5.68
N ARG A 35 6.64 0.36 -5.77
CA ARG A 35 6.52 -1.01 -5.26
C ARG A 35 6.30 -1.04 -3.76
N ASP A 36 7.04 -0.22 -3.04
CA ASP A 36 6.91 -0.15 -1.59
C ASP A 36 5.51 0.34 -1.20
N LEU A 37 5.02 1.35 -1.90
CA LEU A 37 3.69 1.88 -1.64
C LEU A 37 2.61 0.84 -1.94
N GLU A 38 2.76 0.07 -3.02
CA GLU A 38 1.82 -1.00 -3.34
C GLU A 38 1.85 -2.11 -2.30
N SER A 39 3.03 -2.46 -1.83
CA SER A 39 3.18 -3.46 -0.77
C SER A 39 2.48 -3.00 0.50
N TRP A 40 2.68 -1.75 0.88
CA TRP A 40 2.02 -1.18 2.05
C TRP A 40 0.51 -1.15 1.88
N ALA A 41 0.03 -0.87 0.65
CA ALA A 41 -1.40 -0.89 0.38
C ALA A 41 -1.98 -2.28 0.56
N ASN A 42 -1.27 -3.31 0.10
CA ASN A 42 -1.70 -4.69 0.27
C ASN A 42 -1.74 -5.08 1.74
N ASP A 43 -0.72 -4.70 2.50
CA ASP A 43 -0.67 -4.96 3.93
C ASP A 43 -1.83 -4.27 4.66
N ALA A 44 -2.09 -3.03 4.30
CA ALA A 44 -3.19 -2.29 4.90
C ALA A 44 -4.55 -2.92 4.60
N GLU A 45 -4.73 -3.44 3.38
CA GLU A 45 -5.96 -4.14 3.04
C GLU A 45 -6.13 -5.42 3.86
N LEU A 46 -5.06 -6.16 4.02
CA LEU A 46 -5.09 -7.38 4.82
C LEU A 46 -5.46 -7.07 6.27
N GLU A 47 -4.92 -5.99 6.81
CA GLU A 47 -5.26 -5.58 8.17
C GLU A 47 -6.73 -5.22 8.29
N ILE A 48 -7.26 -4.51 7.31
CA ILE A 48 -8.67 -4.15 7.30
C ILE A 48 -9.54 -5.42 7.25
N GLN A 49 -9.19 -6.37 6.41
CA GLN A 49 -9.93 -7.63 6.31
C GLN A 49 -9.87 -8.42 7.60
N ARG A 50 -8.72 -8.48 8.23
CA ARG A 50 -8.57 -9.15 9.51
C ARG A 50 -9.41 -8.49 10.58
N ALA A 51 -9.43 -7.18 10.61
CA ALA A 51 -10.22 -6.44 11.57
C ALA A 51 -11.70 -6.69 11.40
N ARG A 52 -12.17 -6.87 10.17
CA ARG A 52 -13.58 -7.16 9.91
C ARG A 52 -13.99 -8.53 10.40
N ARG A 53 -13.09 -9.50 10.33
CA ARG A 53 -13.37 -10.86 10.81
C ARG A 53 -13.18 -11.00 12.30
N ARG A 54 -12.20 -10.30 12.82
CA ARG A 54 -11.76 -10.42 14.19
C ARG A 54 -12.82 -10.06 15.23
N PRO A 55 -13.65 -9.05 15.04
CA PRO A 55 -14.60 -8.65 16.08
C PRO A 55 -15.49 -9.75 16.57
N LEU A 56 -15.98 -10.60 15.66
CA LEU A 56 -16.83 -11.70 16.06
C LEU A 56 -16.07 -12.74 16.85
N LEU A 57 -14.88 -13.08 16.39
CA LEU A 57 -14.07 -14.07 17.05
C LEU A 57 -13.55 -13.56 18.39
N ALA A 58 -13.15 -12.31 18.43
CA ALA A 58 -12.62 -11.73 19.64
C ALA A 58 -13.67 -11.72 20.76
N SER A 59 -14.89 -11.39 20.42
CA SER A 59 -15.91 -11.36 21.46
C SER A 59 -16.29 -12.75 21.93
N SER A 60 -16.12 -13.76 21.12
CA SER A 60 -16.42 -15.12 21.56
C SER A 60 -15.26 -15.77 22.30
N THR A 61 -14.07 -15.33 22.09
CA THR A 61 -12.90 -15.96 22.71
C THR A 61 -12.46 -15.32 24.01
N LEU A 62 -12.99 -14.16 24.31
CA LEU A 62 -12.56 -13.45 25.49
C LEU A 62 -13.29 -13.80 26.75
N HIS A 63 -13.97 -14.83 26.71
CA HIS A 63 -14.63 -15.23 27.90
C HIS A 63 -14.44 -16.56 28.33
#